data_a3368581ce6c52b2c2af590cb2efa2f0
#
_entry.id   a3368581ce6c52b2c2af590cb2efa2f0
#
_cell.length_a   1.000
_cell.length_b   1.000
_cell.length_c   1.000
_cell.angle_alpha   90.00
_cell.angle_beta   90.00
_cell.angle_gamma   90.00
#
_symmetry.space_group_name_H-M   'P 1'
#
loop_
_entity.id
_entity.type
_entity.pdbx_description
1 polymer ?
#
loop_
_entity_poly.entity_id
_entity_poly.type
_entity_poly.pdbx_seq_one_letter_code
_entity_poly.pdbx_strand_id
1 'polypeptide(L)'
;MSTTADDTLKQKSTDEQIVSGGHLVAKALKNEGVDTIFTLCGGHIIDIYDGCIDEGIRIIDVRHEQVAAHAADGYARQTGKLGCVVTTAGPGCTNAITGIATAFRSESPVLHIGGQGALTQHKQGSLQDLPHVDIMAPITKFAAGVRSTERIADMVSMAARECFAGAYGPSYLEIPRDVLDREVDLSTAIIPQSGHYRASLQSIGDPADIEKLADILVNAERPAILLGQQVWISRGHEEALALVRQLDIPTYLNGAGRGLLPPGDPHHFNRTRRTAFDKADVIVIVGTPFDFRMGYGKRIRSDATLVQIDLDYRTVGKNRDISLGLAGHPGAILKAVGQAASGRINKAKQADRQEWMAILRKEEVARTEKLMPLFLSDQSPIHPYRVAWEINEFLGDGTIYIGDGGDVVTISAQAVQPRRPGNWMDPGALGSLGVGTGFALAAKLAHPNKEVLCYYGDGSFGMTAFDMETANRFGAPYIAVIGNNSAMNQIRYGQIAKYGANRGDVANKLGDVPFSQFAQMLGGHGEEVRDPSEIGAALGRAREAVHRDGRSAVVNIWVDPNEYAPGTKAQTMYK
;
A
#
# COMPACT_ATOMS: atom_id res chain seq x y z
N MET A 1 -2.62 83.35 -9.39
CA MET A 1 -1.81 82.52 -8.46
C MET A 1 -2.15 81.07 -8.72
N SER A 2 -1.25 80.40 -9.33
CA SER A 2 -1.33 79.04 -9.80
C SER A 2 -1.05 78.07 -8.66
N THR A 3 -1.81 76.99 -8.55
CA THR A 3 -1.38 75.77 -7.87
C THR A 3 -1.76 74.59 -8.74
N THR A 4 -0.75 74.12 -9.43
CA THR A 4 -0.76 72.85 -10.13
C THR A 4 -0.68 71.69 -9.10
N ALA A 5 -1.74 70.87 -9.05
CA ALA A 5 -1.69 69.60 -8.37
C ALA A 5 -1.06 68.57 -9.30
N ASP A 6 0.10 68.12 -8.93
CA ASP A 6 0.85 67.03 -9.59
C ASP A 6 0.25 65.67 -9.11
N ASP A 7 -0.65 65.11 -9.92
CA ASP A 7 -1.20 63.77 -9.74
C ASP A 7 -0.30 62.75 -10.43
N THR A 8 0.79 62.39 -9.77
CA THR A 8 1.57 61.25 -10.11
C THR A 8 0.86 59.98 -9.57
N LEU A 9 -0.08 59.47 -10.35
CA LEU A 9 -0.53 58.07 -10.26
C LEU A 9 0.68 57.16 -10.44
N LYS A 10 1.18 56.65 -9.33
CA LYS A 10 2.09 55.52 -9.32
C LYS A 10 1.39 54.35 -10.01
N GLN A 11 1.66 54.17 -11.31
CA GLN A 11 1.47 52.89 -11.97
C GLN A 11 2.30 51.84 -11.21
N LYS A 12 1.64 51.03 -10.40
CA LYS A 12 2.18 49.73 -10.03
C LYS A 12 2.26 48.94 -11.33
N SER A 13 3.48 48.74 -11.85
CA SER A 13 3.74 47.69 -12.82
C SER A 13 3.44 46.36 -12.10
N THR A 14 2.27 45.84 -12.30
CA THR A 14 2.01 44.41 -12.08
C THR A 14 2.80 43.72 -13.17
N ASP A 15 3.95 43.15 -12.85
CA ASP A 15 4.58 42.16 -13.72
C ASP A 15 3.55 41.05 -13.90
N GLU A 16 2.86 41.05 -15.04
CA GLU A 16 1.92 39.98 -15.42
C GLU A 16 2.75 38.70 -15.54
N GLN A 17 2.62 37.82 -14.56
CA GLN A 17 3.29 36.52 -14.60
C GLN A 17 2.42 35.57 -15.41
N ILE A 18 2.75 35.38 -16.67
CA ILE A 18 2.09 34.44 -17.58
C ILE A 18 2.58 33.01 -17.28
N VAL A 19 1.65 32.07 -17.15
CA VAL A 19 1.93 30.65 -16.85
C VAL A 19 1.04 29.73 -17.70
N SER A 20 1.55 28.59 -18.12
CA SER A 20 0.75 27.58 -18.80
C SER A 20 -0.08 26.77 -17.81
N GLY A 21 -1.10 26.06 -18.33
CA GLY A 21 -1.87 25.12 -17.55
C GLY A 21 -1.00 24.02 -16.91
N GLY A 22 0.06 23.56 -17.60
CA GLY A 22 1.02 22.61 -17.05
C GLY A 22 1.72 23.13 -15.79
N HIS A 23 2.13 24.39 -15.79
CA HIS A 23 2.71 25.06 -14.60
C HIS A 23 1.68 25.18 -13.46
N LEU A 24 0.41 25.42 -13.76
CA LEU A 24 -0.65 25.45 -12.74
C LEU A 24 -0.87 24.08 -12.10
N VAL A 25 -0.76 22.98 -12.88
CA VAL A 25 -0.76 21.62 -12.33
C VAL A 25 0.40 21.45 -11.34
N ALA A 26 1.62 21.77 -11.75
CA ALA A 26 2.80 21.61 -10.93
C ALA A 26 2.76 22.46 -9.65
N LYS A 27 2.33 23.73 -9.73
CA LYS A 27 2.12 24.60 -8.56
C LYS A 27 1.11 24.01 -7.58
N ALA A 28 -0.01 23.49 -8.10
CA ALA A 28 -1.01 22.85 -7.26
C ALA A 28 -0.47 21.56 -6.60
N LEU A 29 0.22 20.71 -7.35
CA LEU A 29 0.86 19.51 -6.81
C LEU A 29 1.87 19.85 -5.70
N LYS A 30 2.68 20.89 -5.90
CA LYS A 30 3.62 21.38 -4.90
C LYS A 30 2.91 21.83 -3.62
N ASN A 31 1.81 22.57 -3.74
CA ASN A 31 0.99 23.01 -2.61
C ASN A 31 0.36 21.82 -1.86
N GLU A 32 0.06 20.71 -2.56
CA GLU A 32 -0.41 19.47 -1.95
C GLU A 32 0.71 18.64 -1.27
N GLY A 33 1.96 19.10 -1.37
CA GLY A 33 3.13 18.44 -0.79
C GLY A 33 3.66 17.29 -1.66
N VAL A 34 3.28 17.24 -2.94
CA VAL A 34 3.83 16.30 -3.91
C VAL A 34 5.24 16.74 -4.29
N ASP A 35 6.20 15.85 -4.11
CA ASP A 35 7.61 16.06 -4.45
C ASP A 35 8.11 15.11 -5.56
N THR A 36 7.25 14.19 -5.98
CA THR A 36 7.57 13.17 -6.98
C THR A 36 6.31 12.78 -7.75
N ILE A 37 6.38 12.75 -9.08
CA ILE A 37 5.37 12.15 -9.95
C ILE A 37 5.93 10.90 -10.61
N PHE A 38 5.08 9.89 -10.80
CA PHE A 38 5.37 8.67 -11.55
C PHE A 38 4.62 8.74 -12.88
N THR A 39 5.28 8.42 -13.98
CA THR A 39 4.72 8.71 -15.32
C THR A 39 5.29 7.80 -16.41
N LEU A 40 4.64 7.77 -17.56
CA LEU A 40 5.22 7.41 -18.83
C LEU A 40 4.90 8.51 -19.83
N CYS A 41 5.92 8.94 -20.58
CA CYS A 41 5.81 10.10 -21.47
C CYS A 41 4.72 9.94 -22.54
N GLY A 42 4.10 11.07 -22.89
CA GLY A 42 3.14 11.15 -23.99
C GLY A 42 2.77 12.59 -24.32
N GLY A 43 2.36 12.83 -25.56
CA GLY A 43 2.18 14.19 -26.09
C GLY A 43 1.09 15.03 -25.42
N HIS A 44 0.18 14.43 -24.65
CA HIS A 44 -0.91 15.15 -23.99
C HIS A 44 -0.54 15.73 -22.62
N ILE A 45 0.66 15.47 -22.10
CA ILE A 45 1.05 15.82 -20.72
C ILE A 45 2.42 16.48 -20.58
N ILE A 46 3.07 16.82 -21.72
CA ILE A 46 4.44 17.36 -21.70
C ILE A 46 4.56 18.68 -20.93
N ASP A 47 3.53 19.53 -20.97
CA ASP A 47 3.53 20.81 -20.26
C ASP A 47 3.53 20.63 -18.73
N ILE A 48 3.00 19.50 -18.23
CA ILE A 48 3.08 19.17 -16.80
C ILE A 48 4.54 18.93 -16.40
N TYR A 49 5.35 18.31 -17.27
CA TYR A 49 6.78 18.08 -16.98
C TYR A 49 7.56 19.38 -16.88
N ASP A 50 7.29 20.32 -17.79
CA ASP A 50 7.92 21.64 -17.77
C ASP A 50 7.64 22.37 -16.45
N GLY A 51 6.38 22.43 -16.05
CA GLY A 51 6.01 22.98 -14.74
C GLY A 51 6.61 22.23 -13.55
N CYS A 52 6.73 20.90 -13.63
CA CYS A 52 7.37 20.10 -12.57
C CYS A 52 8.86 20.41 -12.40
N ILE A 53 9.58 20.71 -13.50
CA ILE A 53 10.98 21.14 -13.45
C ILE A 53 11.10 22.44 -12.66
N ASP A 54 10.27 23.43 -12.96
CA ASP A 54 10.28 24.74 -12.29
C ASP A 54 9.95 24.64 -10.80
N GLU A 55 9.02 23.76 -10.42
CA GLU A 55 8.61 23.55 -9.03
C GLU A 55 9.53 22.57 -8.27
N GLY A 56 10.54 21.99 -8.93
CA GLY A 56 11.46 21.02 -8.33
C GLY A 56 10.78 19.72 -7.91
N ILE A 57 9.77 19.29 -8.67
CA ILE A 57 9.09 17.99 -8.50
C ILE A 57 9.85 16.95 -9.32
N ARG A 58 10.25 15.85 -8.71
CA ARG A 58 10.95 14.76 -9.40
C ARG A 58 10.01 14.06 -10.39
N ILE A 59 10.50 13.80 -11.60
CA ILE A 59 9.77 13.07 -12.63
C ILE A 59 10.40 11.70 -12.77
N ILE A 60 9.65 10.65 -12.42
CA ILE A 60 10.10 9.25 -12.50
C ILE A 60 9.34 8.57 -13.63
N ASP A 61 9.97 8.44 -14.78
CA ASP A 61 9.40 7.79 -15.94
C ASP A 61 9.71 6.29 -15.94
N VAL A 62 8.66 5.50 -16.05
CA VAL A 62 8.65 4.03 -16.03
C VAL A 62 8.55 3.45 -17.45
N ARG A 63 8.48 2.12 -17.57
CA ARG A 63 8.31 1.40 -18.84
C ARG A 63 6.86 1.01 -19.12
N HIS A 64 6.00 1.02 -18.08
CA HIS A 64 4.59 0.73 -18.21
C HIS A 64 3.78 1.48 -17.13
N GLU A 65 2.66 2.08 -17.50
CA GLU A 65 1.86 2.93 -16.59
C GLU A 65 1.27 2.17 -15.40
N GLN A 66 1.11 0.86 -15.49
CA GLN A 66 0.77 0.03 -14.34
C GLN A 66 1.82 0.19 -13.23
N VAL A 67 3.11 0.20 -13.59
CA VAL A 67 4.20 0.38 -12.62
C VAL A 67 4.20 1.80 -12.05
N ALA A 68 3.91 2.83 -12.87
CA ALA A 68 3.75 4.20 -12.37
C ALA A 68 2.65 4.29 -11.31
N ALA A 69 1.49 3.69 -11.59
CA ALA A 69 0.36 3.70 -10.66
C ALA A 69 0.65 2.90 -9.38
N HIS A 70 1.31 1.74 -9.47
CA HIS A 70 1.78 1.00 -8.29
C HIS A 70 2.85 1.78 -7.52
N ALA A 71 3.76 2.48 -8.20
CA ALA A 71 4.76 3.30 -7.54
C ALA A 71 4.11 4.48 -6.78
N ALA A 72 3.13 5.15 -7.36
CA ALA A 72 2.37 6.20 -6.69
C ALA A 72 1.64 5.65 -5.43
N ASP A 73 1.02 4.47 -5.53
CA ASP A 73 0.40 3.76 -4.39
C ASP A 73 1.45 3.43 -3.32
N GLY A 74 2.58 2.81 -3.72
CA GLY A 74 3.68 2.48 -2.80
C GLY A 74 4.26 3.71 -2.10
N TYR A 75 4.41 4.82 -2.82
CA TYR A 75 4.90 6.08 -2.28
C TYR A 75 3.96 6.67 -1.24
N ALA A 76 2.65 6.66 -1.52
CA ALA A 76 1.63 7.10 -0.57
C ALA A 76 1.64 6.24 0.71
N ARG A 77 1.72 4.92 0.60
CA ARG A 77 1.79 4.00 1.76
C ARG A 77 3.03 4.25 2.61
N GLN A 78 4.18 4.50 2.00
CA GLN A 78 5.44 4.73 2.72
C GLN A 78 5.50 6.11 3.38
N THR A 79 5.08 7.15 2.66
CA THR A 79 5.25 8.54 3.12
C THR A 79 4.04 9.09 3.89
N GLY A 80 2.83 8.57 3.65
CA GLY A 80 1.58 9.17 4.10
C GLY A 80 1.18 10.42 3.32
N LYS A 81 1.95 10.79 2.29
CA LYS A 81 1.66 11.90 1.39
C LYS A 81 0.75 11.45 0.25
N LEU A 82 0.27 12.41 -0.53
CA LEU A 82 -0.41 12.14 -1.78
C LEU A 82 0.56 11.50 -2.78
N GLY A 83 0.26 10.29 -3.24
CA GLY A 83 0.93 9.69 -4.39
C GLY A 83 0.40 10.32 -5.67
N CYS A 84 1.26 10.55 -6.66
CA CYS A 84 0.84 11.16 -7.91
C CYS A 84 1.32 10.36 -9.12
N VAL A 85 0.38 10.00 -10.00
CA VAL A 85 0.68 9.40 -11.29
C VAL A 85 0.11 10.26 -12.41
N VAL A 86 0.93 10.50 -13.44
CA VAL A 86 0.56 11.31 -14.61
C VAL A 86 0.70 10.45 -15.85
N THR A 87 -0.36 10.33 -16.65
CA THR A 87 -0.36 9.50 -17.86
C THR A 87 -0.91 10.24 -19.06
N THR A 88 -0.45 9.86 -20.25
CA THR A 88 -1.06 10.34 -21.48
C THR A 88 -2.49 9.81 -21.65
N ALA A 89 -3.21 10.29 -22.64
CA ALA A 89 -4.57 9.85 -22.99
C ALA A 89 -4.59 8.39 -23.46
N GLY A 90 -5.79 7.81 -23.57
CA GLY A 90 -6.04 6.49 -24.12
C GLY A 90 -5.31 5.37 -23.37
N PRO A 91 -4.34 4.70 -24.03
CA PRO A 91 -3.62 3.58 -23.43
C PRO A 91 -2.87 3.99 -22.15
N GLY A 92 -2.39 5.22 -22.03
CA GLY A 92 -1.74 5.68 -20.80
C GLY A 92 -2.67 5.60 -19.59
N CYS A 93 -3.90 6.08 -19.73
CA CYS A 93 -4.92 5.98 -18.69
C CYS A 93 -5.35 4.53 -18.45
N THR A 94 -5.61 3.77 -19.52
CA THR A 94 -6.12 2.39 -19.38
C THR A 94 -5.08 1.42 -18.81
N ASN A 95 -3.80 1.59 -19.13
CA ASN A 95 -2.71 0.80 -18.54
C ASN A 95 -2.54 1.04 -17.03
N ALA A 96 -2.91 2.22 -16.53
CA ALA A 96 -2.83 2.55 -15.11
C ALA A 96 -3.98 1.96 -14.27
N ILE A 97 -5.08 1.48 -14.88
CA ILE A 97 -6.31 1.04 -14.20
C ILE A 97 -6.02 0.05 -13.07
N THR A 98 -5.23 -0.99 -13.32
CA THR A 98 -4.92 -2.01 -12.31
C THR A 98 -4.24 -1.40 -11.08
N GLY A 99 -3.30 -0.49 -11.28
CA GLY A 99 -2.62 0.19 -10.17
C GLY A 99 -3.56 1.11 -9.37
N ILE A 100 -4.42 1.86 -10.07
CA ILE A 100 -5.44 2.71 -9.43
C ILE A 100 -6.48 1.87 -8.67
N ALA A 101 -6.93 0.75 -9.24
CA ALA A 101 -7.83 -0.18 -8.55
C ALA A 101 -7.16 -0.81 -7.31
N THR A 102 -5.85 -1.07 -7.36
CA THR A 102 -5.08 -1.54 -6.20
C THR A 102 -5.04 -0.48 -5.10
N ALA A 103 -4.76 0.78 -5.44
CA ALA A 103 -4.81 1.91 -4.52
C ALA A 103 -6.21 2.09 -3.91
N PHE A 104 -7.27 1.96 -4.72
CA PHE A 104 -8.67 2.06 -4.27
C PHE A 104 -9.01 0.97 -3.23
N ARG A 105 -8.65 -0.28 -3.51
CA ARG A 105 -8.90 -1.40 -2.59
C ARG A 105 -8.00 -1.41 -1.36
N SER A 106 -6.91 -0.67 -1.41
CA SER A 106 -5.94 -0.53 -0.31
C SER A 106 -6.08 0.81 0.43
N GLU A 107 -7.07 1.61 0.06
CA GLU A 107 -7.34 2.90 0.70
C GLU A 107 -6.11 3.83 0.68
N SER A 108 -5.39 3.86 -0.44
CA SER A 108 -4.20 4.70 -0.61
C SER A 108 -4.56 6.01 -1.30
N PRO A 109 -4.12 7.16 -0.76
CA PRO A 109 -4.39 8.47 -1.36
C PRO A 109 -3.49 8.66 -2.59
N VAL A 110 -4.06 8.45 -3.78
CA VAL A 110 -3.36 8.59 -5.07
C VAL A 110 -4.14 9.53 -5.99
N LEU A 111 -3.48 10.56 -6.49
CA LEU A 111 -4.03 11.39 -7.56
C LEU A 111 -3.51 10.89 -8.91
N HIS A 112 -4.43 10.48 -9.78
CA HIS A 112 -4.13 10.17 -11.17
C HIS A 112 -4.57 11.34 -12.06
N ILE A 113 -3.62 11.95 -12.75
CA ILE A 113 -3.85 12.97 -13.77
C ILE A 113 -3.66 12.32 -15.13
N GLY A 114 -4.73 12.29 -15.92
CA GLY A 114 -4.72 11.78 -17.29
C GLY A 114 -4.85 12.90 -18.31
N GLY A 115 -4.05 12.84 -19.37
CA GLY A 115 -4.22 13.69 -20.53
C GLY A 115 -5.48 13.35 -21.33
N GLN A 116 -5.92 14.26 -22.21
CA GLN A 116 -7.01 14.07 -23.15
C GLN A 116 -6.76 14.89 -24.44
N GLY A 117 -7.39 14.50 -25.54
CA GLY A 117 -7.48 15.33 -26.74
C GLY A 117 -8.05 16.72 -26.44
N ALA A 118 -7.76 17.69 -27.29
CA ALA A 118 -8.23 19.07 -27.13
C ALA A 118 -9.76 19.13 -27.03
N LEU A 119 -10.30 20.04 -26.18
CA LEU A 119 -11.74 20.26 -26.05
C LEU A 119 -12.42 20.59 -27.37
N THR A 120 -11.72 21.31 -28.25
CA THR A 120 -12.19 21.62 -29.61
C THR A 120 -12.36 20.39 -30.50
N GLN A 121 -11.73 19.26 -30.14
CA GLN A 121 -11.81 17.98 -30.86
C GLN A 121 -12.70 16.94 -30.14
N HIS A 122 -13.44 17.36 -29.13
CA HIS A 122 -14.29 16.48 -28.35
C HIS A 122 -15.26 15.69 -29.22
N LYS A 123 -15.25 14.34 -29.10
CA LYS A 123 -16.04 13.41 -29.91
C LYS A 123 -15.75 13.42 -31.42
N GLN A 124 -14.62 13.97 -31.84
CA GLN A 124 -14.19 13.91 -33.25
C GLN A 124 -13.26 12.74 -33.56
N GLY A 125 -12.94 11.89 -32.56
CA GLY A 125 -12.00 10.77 -32.70
C GLY A 125 -10.55 11.24 -32.76
N SER A 126 -10.16 12.17 -31.89
CA SER A 126 -8.77 12.59 -31.74
C SER A 126 -7.88 11.44 -31.30
N LEU A 127 -6.55 11.59 -31.45
CA LEU A 127 -5.61 10.56 -31.03
C LEU A 127 -5.83 10.18 -29.55
N GLN A 128 -6.00 8.87 -29.29
CA GLN A 128 -6.14 8.33 -27.92
C GLN A 128 -7.41 8.81 -27.16
N ASP A 129 -8.44 9.26 -27.89
CA ASP A 129 -9.71 9.72 -27.30
C ASP A 129 -10.50 8.54 -26.71
N LEU A 130 -10.76 8.58 -25.42
CA LEU A 130 -11.61 7.64 -24.67
C LEU A 130 -12.38 8.40 -23.58
N PRO A 131 -13.50 7.88 -23.09
CA PRO A 131 -14.23 8.47 -21.98
C PRO A 131 -13.56 8.12 -20.62
N HIS A 132 -12.35 8.65 -20.39
CA HIS A 132 -11.53 8.23 -19.23
C HIS A 132 -12.20 8.52 -17.89
N VAL A 133 -12.94 9.63 -17.76
CA VAL A 133 -13.68 9.96 -16.52
C VAL A 133 -14.67 8.84 -16.20
N ASP A 134 -15.43 8.38 -17.19
CA ASP A 134 -16.40 7.30 -16.99
C ASP A 134 -15.72 5.96 -16.67
N ILE A 135 -14.56 5.70 -17.28
CA ILE A 135 -13.77 4.48 -17.03
C ILE A 135 -13.19 4.49 -15.60
N MET A 136 -12.72 5.64 -15.13
CA MET A 136 -12.06 5.78 -13.82
C MET A 136 -13.03 5.94 -12.65
N ALA A 137 -14.23 6.45 -12.88
CA ALA A 137 -15.20 6.74 -11.82
C ALA A 137 -15.49 5.54 -10.90
N PRO A 138 -15.65 4.28 -11.36
CA PRO A 138 -15.94 3.14 -10.48
C PRO A 138 -14.79 2.73 -9.56
N ILE A 139 -13.57 3.12 -9.86
CA ILE A 139 -12.33 2.73 -9.14
C ILE A 139 -11.63 3.91 -8.47
N THR A 140 -12.32 5.06 -8.38
CA THR A 140 -11.82 6.25 -7.70
C THR A 140 -12.90 6.83 -6.77
N LYS A 141 -12.51 7.69 -5.86
CA LYS A 141 -13.44 8.43 -4.98
C LYS A 141 -14.01 9.67 -5.66
N PHE A 142 -13.25 10.20 -6.61
CA PHE A 142 -13.60 11.38 -7.38
C PHE A 142 -13.00 11.24 -8.79
N ALA A 143 -13.79 11.55 -9.81
CA ALA A 143 -13.34 11.58 -11.19
C ALA A 143 -13.98 12.75 -11.93
N ALA A 144 -13.18 13.62 -12.54
CA ALA A 144 -13.68 14.79 -13.24
C ALA A 144 -12.77 15.23 -14.39
N GLY A 145 -13.35 15.95 -15.37
CA GLY A 145 -12.61 16.64 -16.43
C GLY A 145 -12.43 18.12 -16.12
N VAL A 146 -11.23 18.63 -16.26
CA VAL A 146 -10.90 20.05 -16.15
C VAL A 146 -11.20 20.74 -17.50
N ARG A 147 -11.95 21.83 -17.50
CA ARG A 147 -12.43 22.48 -18.72
C ARG A 147 -11.97 23.93 -18.88
N SER A 148 -11.18 24.44 -17.94
CA SER A 148 -10.64 25.80 -17.94
C SER A 148 -9.27 25.79 -17.29
N THR A 149 -8.31 26.48 -17.91
CA THR A 149 -6.93 26.59 -17.44
C THR A 149 -6.88 27.26 -16.06
N GLU A 150 -7.68 28.30 -15.85
CA GLU A 150 -7.75 29.06 -14.60
C GLU A 150 -8.26 28.20 -13.42
N ARG A 151 -8.97 27.09 -13.73
CA ARG A 151 -9.54 26.17 -12.75
C ARG A 151 -8.66 24.95 -12.43
N ILE A 152 -7.49 24.82 -13.07
CA ILE A 152 -6.62 23.64 -12.88
C ILE A 152 -6.23 23.47 -11.41
N ALA A 153 -5.70 24.52 -10.79
CA ALA A 153 -5.14 24.39 -9.45
C ALA A 153 -6.18 24.10 -8.37
N ASP A 154 -7.38 24.70 -8.43
CA ASP A 154 -8.44 24.38 -7.48
C ASP A 154 -9.04 22.98 -7.71
N MET A 155 -9.10 22.49 -8.95
CA MET A 155 -9.54 21.12 -9.26
C MET A 155 -8.53 20.08 -8.77
N VAL A 156 -7.22 20.33 -8.89
CA VAL A 156 -6.17 19.47 -8.31
C VAL A 156 -6.31 19.41 -6.79
N SER A 157 -6.50 20.56 -6.13
CA SER A 157 -6.68 20.59 -4.68
C SER A 157 -7.99 19.93 -4.23
N MET A 158 -9.07 20.04 -5.04
CA MET A 158 -10.32 19.32 -4.79
C MET A 158 -10.10 17.80 -4.88
N ALA A 159 -9.47 17.32 -5.93
CA ALA A 159 -9.18 15.90 -6.11
C ALA A 159 -8.27 15.34 -5.00
N ALA A 160 -7.25 16.11 -4.60
CA ALA A 160 -6.38 15.77 -3.49
C ALA A 160 -7.14 15.68 -2.15
N ARG A 161 -8.06 16.62 -1.88
CA ARG A 161 -8.92 16.56 -0.69
C ARG A 161 -9.76 15.30 -0.66
N GLU A 162 -10.36 14.91 -1.79
CA GLU A 162 -11.15 13.70 -1.91
C GLU A 162 -10.32 12.43 -1.64
N CYS A 163 -9.03 12.41 -2.00
CA CYS A 163 -8.15 11.29 -1.67
C CYS A 163 -8.06 11.02 -0.16
N PHE A 164 -8.17 12.03 0.68
CA PHE A 164 -8.03 11.93 2.14
C PHE A 164 -9.36 12.00 2.91
N ALA A 165 -10.48 12.28 2.27
CA ALA A 165 -11.79 12.41 2.95
C ALA A 165 -12.32 11.04 3.39
N GLY A 166 -12.59 10.83 4.68
CA GLY A 166 -13.04 9.54 5.23
C GLY A 166 -12.01 8.42 5.01
N ALA A 167 -12.44 7.24 4.54
CA ALA A 167 -11.49 6.24 4.05
C ALA A 167 -10.71 6.80 2.86
N TYR A 168 -9.38 6.67 2.91
CA TYR A 168 -8.53 7.18 1.84
C TYR A 168 -8.74 6.41 0.54
N GLY A 169 -8.29 6.99 -0.57
CA GLY A 169 -8.41 6.32 -1.87
C GLY A 169 -8.00 7.24 -3.02
N PRO A 170 -7.94 6.71 -4.25
CA PRO A 170 -7.53 7.49 -5.40
C PRO A 170 -8.61 8.43 -5.92
N SER A 171 -8.16 9.50 -6.57
CA SER A 171 -8.96 10.42 -7.38
C SER A 171 -8.39 10.52 -8.79
N TYR A 172 -9.22 10.90 -9.77
CA TYR A 172 -8.84 11.05 -11.17
C TYR A 172 -9.20 12.43 -11.69
N LEU A 173 -8.26 13.04 -12.40
CA LEU A 173 -8.50 14.26 -13.18
C LEU A 173 -8.09 14.04 -14.64
N GLU A 174 -9.01 14.32 -15.56
CA GLU A 174 -8.74 14.42 -16.98
C GLU A 174 -8.45 15.88 -17.34
N ILE A 175 -7.31 16.16 -17.96
CA ILE A 175 -6.96 17.52 -18.37
C ILE A 175 -6.69 17.50 -19.89
N PRO A 176 -7.55 18.15 -20.68
CA PRO A 176 -7.37 18.26 -22.13
C PRO A 176 -6.12 19.06 -22.50
N ARG A 177 -5.51 18.70 -23.64
CA ARG A 177 -4.26 19.28 -24.08
C ARG A 177 -4.35 20.81 -24.24
N ASP A 178 -5.38 21.34 -24.88
CA ASP A 178 -5.56 22.78 -25.07
C ASP A 178 -5.81 23.55 -23.76
N VAL A 179 -6.21 22.86 -22.69
CA VAL A 179 -6.29 23.41 -21.33
C VAL A 179 -4.90 23.45 -20.67
N LEU A 180 -4.04 22.48 -20.96
CA LEU A 180 -2.65 22.43 -20.45
C LEU A 180 -1.73 23.40 -21.19
N ASP A 181 -1.86 23.50 -22.53
CA ASP A 181 -1.02 24.36 -23.39
C ASP A 181 -1.33 25.85 -23.19
N ARG A 182 -2.58 26.17 -22.84
CA ARG A 182 -3.03 27.57 -22.76
C ARG A 182 -2.29 28.35 -21.67
N GLU A 183 -1.79 29.52 -22.05
CA GLU A 183 -1.20 30.50 -21.16
C GLU A 183 -2.27 31.43 -20.57
N VAL A 184 -2.14 31.74 -19.30
CA VAL A 184 -3.01 32.66 -18.55
C VAL A 184 -2.19 33.55 -17.62
N ASP A 185 -2.75 34.70 -17.26
CA ASP A 185 -2.19 35.51 -16.18
C ASP A 185 -2.42 34.76 -14.83
N LEU A 186 -1.35 34.52 -14.09
CA LEU A 186 -1.39 33.82 -12.80
C LEU A 186 -2.39 34.43 -11.82
N SER A 187 -2.65 35.74 -11.90
CA SER A 187 -3.62 36.43 -11.05
C SER A 187 -5.08 35.99 -11.31
N THR A 188 -5.35 35.41 -12.49
CA THR A 188 -6.69 34.90 -12.86
C THR A 188 -6.91 33.48 -12.40
N ALA A 189 -5.85 32.74 -12.03
CA ALA A 189 -5.94 31.38 -11.60
C ALA A 189 -6.37 31.27 -10.12
N ILE A 190 -7.23 30.31 -9.83
CA ILE A 190 -7.66 30.02 -8.46
C ILE A 190 -6.67 29.02 -7.85
N ILE A 191 -5.72 29.53 -7.06
CA ILE A 191 -4.71 28.69 -6.39
C ILE A 191 -5.03 28.62 -4.90
N PRO A 192 -5.56 27.50 -4.39
CA PRO A 192 -5.80 27.32 -2.97
C PRO A 192 -4.48 27.34 -2.17
N GLN A 193 -4.50 27.99 -1.02
CA GLN A 193 -3.34 28.00 -0.14
C GLN A 193 -3.19 26.66 0.56
N SER A 194 -1.96 26.15 0.63
CA SER A 194 -1.64 24.90 1.31
C SER A 194 -2.20 24.87 2.75
N GLY A 195 -2.90 23.80 3.09
CA GLY A 195 -3.47 23.59 4.41
C GLY A 195 -4.79 24.33 4.70
N HIS A 196 -5.28 25.22 3.82
CA HIS A 196 -6.52 25.99 4.07
C HIS A 196 -7.80 25.34 3.53
N TYR A 197 -7.68 24.28 2.75
CA TYR A 197 -8.81 23.63 2.07
C TYR A 197 -9.06 22.19 2.54
N ARG A 198 -8.29 21.71 3.52
CA ARG A 198 -8.50 20.41 4.18
C ARG A 198 -8.61 20.60 5.69
N ALA A 199 -9.59 19.94 6.30
CA ALA A 199 -9.67 19.88 7.74
C ALA A 199 -8.52 19.06 8.33
N SER A 200 -7.89 19.57 9.38
CA SER A 200 -6.88 18.84 10.16
C SER A 200 -7.51 18.01 11.28
N LEU A 201 -8.81 18.15 11.51
CA LEU A 201 -9.52 17.46 12.59
C LEU A 201 -9.68 15.96 12.29
N GLN A 202 -9.38 15.15 13.30
CA GLN A 202 -9.60 13.71 13.27
C GLN A 202 -10.91 13.39 13.98
N SER A 203 -11.88 12.80 13.25
CA SER A 203 -13.14 12.36 13.85
C SER A 203 -12.91 11.22 14.83
N ILE A 204 -13.53 11.31 16.01
CA ILE A 204 -13.51 10.24 17.04
C ILE A 204 -14.86 9.53 17.20
N GLY A 205 -15.89 9.94 16.45
CA GLY A 205 -17.26 9.44 16.63
C GLY A 205 -17.96 10.05 17.85
N ASP A 206 -18.99 9.36 18.35
CA ASP A 206 -19.78 9.80 19.51
C ASP A 206 -18.98 9.58 20.81
N PRO A 207 -18.84 10.59 21.69
CA PRO A 207 -18.20 10.43 23.00
C PRO A 207 -18.87 9.33 23.88
N ALA A 208 -20.15 9.10 23.75
CA ALA A 208 -20.84 8.02 24.49
C ALA A 208 -20.38 6.64 24.02
N ASP A 209 -20.08 6.45 22.73
CA ASP A 209 -19.54 5.20 22.21
C ASP A 209 -18.07 5.01 22.61
N ILE A 210 -17.30 6.08 22.78
CA ILE A 210 -15.94 6.02 23.34
C ILE A 210 -15.97 5.51 24.79
N GLU A 211 -16.84 6.07 25.64
CA GLU A 211 -17.02 5.62 27.02
C GLU A 211 -17.49 4.17 27.08
N LYS A 212 -18.45 3.79 26.24
CA LYS A 212 -18.95 2.42 26.14
C LYS A 212 -17.84 1.44 25.74
N LEU A 213 -16.98 1.80 24.79
CA LEU A 213 -15.85 0.97 24.40
C LEU A 213 -14.82 0.86 25.54
N ALA A 214 -14.56 1.95 26.24
CA ALA A 214 -13.71 1.92 27.43
C ALA A 214 -14.26 0.98 28.52
N ASP A 215 -15.58 1.04 28.79
CA ASP A 215 -16.25 0.14 29.72
C ASP A 215 -16.14 -1.34 29.29
N ILE A 216 -16.39 -1.62 28.01
CA ILE A 216 -16.24 -2.97 27.44
C ILE A 216 -14.82 -3.47 27.66
N LEU A 217 -13.82 -2.68 27.31
CA LEU A 217 -12.43 -3.07 27.41
C LEU A 217 -11.95 -3.19 28.87
N VAL A 218 -12.33 -2.31 29.76
CA VAL A 218 -11.95 -2.37 31.19
C VAL A 218 -12.46 -3.65 31.86
N ASN A 219 -13.67 -4.10 31.50
CA ASN A 219 -14.32 -5.26 32.08
C ASN A 219 -13.97 -6.61 31.41
N ALA A 220 -13.32 -6.58 30.24
CA ALA A 220 -12.94 -7.79 29.52
C ALA A 220 -11.92 -8.65 30.29
N GLU A 221 -12.12 -9.96 30.30
CA GLU A 221 -11.21 -10.95 30.90
C GLU A 221 -10.23 -11.51 29.87
N ARG A 222 -10.72 -11.72 28.67
CA ARG A 222 -9.96 -12.29 27.54
C ARG A 222 -10.10 -11.44 26.28
N PRO A 223 -9.68 -10.16 26.34
CA PRO A 223 -9.75 -9.31 25.16
C PRO A 223 -8.80 -9.77 24.06
N ALA A 224 -9.09 -9.41 22.80
CA ALA A 224 -8.19 -9.52 21.68
C ALA A 224 -8.39 -8.33 20.73
N ILE A 225 -7.30 -7.81 20.17
CA ILE A 225 -7.37 -6.73 19.18
C ILE A 225 -6.65 -7.12 17.89
N LEU A 226 -7.24 -6.79 16.76
CA LEU A 226 -6.60 -6.89 15.46
C LEU A 226 -6.42 -5.50 14.88
N LEU A 227 -5.16 -5.12 14.61
CA LEU A 227 -4.78 -3.85 13.99
C LEU A 227 -4.50 -4.07 12.51
N GLY A 228 -5.28 -3.42 11.67
CA GLY A 228 -5.21 -3.52 10.22
C GLY A 228 -4.49 -2.36 9.55
N GLN A 229 -4.62 -2.31 8.22
CA GLN A 229 -3.90 -1.35 7.38
C GLN A 229 -4.22 0.11 7.68
N GLN A 230 -5.47 0.43 8.05
CA GLN A 230 -5.85 1.83 8.33
C GLN A 230 -5.08 2.42 9.52
N VAL A 231 -4.65 1.59 10.48
CA VAL A 231 -3.83 2.05 11.62
C VAL A 231 -2.48 2.59 11.14
N TRP A 232 -1.87 1.96 10.13
CA TRP A 232 -0.64 2.46 9.51
C TRP A 232 -0.90 3.62 8.56
N ILE A 233 -1.85 3.49 7.63
CA ILE A 233 -2.13 4.51 6.61
C ILE A 233 -2.54 5.84 7.22
N SER A 234 -3.35 5.82 8.29
CA SER A 234 -3.77 7.01 9.03
C SER A 234 -2.75 7.51 10.05
N ARG A 235 -1.59 6.81 10.21
CA ARG A 235 -0.56 7.14 11.20
C ARG A 235 -1.03 7.10 12.66
N GLY A 236 -2.06 6.31 12.96
CA GLY A 236 -2.62 6.12 14.30
C GLY A 236 -1.98 5.00 15.12
N HIS A 237 -0.76 4.58 14.79
CA HIS A 237 -0.14 3.41 15.38
C HIS A 237 0.41 3.65 16.79
N GLU A 238 0.92 4.84 17.09
CA GLU A 238 1.43 5.15 18.43
C GLU A 238 0.34 5.10 19.48
N GLU A 239 -0.82 5.68 19.17
CA GLU A 239 -1.99 5.68 20.04
C GLU A 239 -2.58 4.27 20.20
N ALA A 240 -2.60 3.48 19.12
CA ALA A 240 -3.05 2.09 19.16
C ALA A 240 -2.16 1.24 20.08
N LEU A 241 -0.85 1.39 19.97
CA LEU A 241 0.12 0.66 20.81
C LEU A 241 0.09 1.14 22.27
N ALA A 242 -0.16 2.41 22.50
CA ALA A 242 -0.33 2.94 23.86
C ALA A 242 -1.53 2.27 24.56
N LEU A 243 -2.68 2.16 23.87
CA LEU A 243 -3.86 1.47 24.39
C LEU A 243 -3.59 -0.03 24.65
N VAL A 244 -2.97 -0.71 23.71
CA VAL A 244 -2.61 -2.13 23.81
C VAL A 244 -1.79 -2.40 25.07
N ARG A 245 -0.75 -1.59 25.31
CA ARG A 245 0.14 -1.71 26.47
C ARG A 245 -0.53 -1.30 27.77
N GLN A 246 -1.36 -0.26 27.75
CA GLN A 246 -2.10 0.22 28.92
C GLN A 246 -3.08 -0.85 29.43
N LEU A 247 -3.69 -1.60 28.52
CA LEU A 247 -4.76 -2.53 28.83
C LEU A 247 -4.33 -4.00 28.75
N ASP A 248 -3.08 -4.33 28.51
CA ASP A 248 -2.54 -5.70 28.35
C ASP A 248 -3.36 -6.54 27.37
N ILE A 249 -3.52 -6.07 26.12
CA ILE A 249 -4.35 -6.75 25.12
C ILE A 249 -3.47 -7.53 24.13
N PRO A 250 -3.66 -8.86 23.98
CA PRO A 250 -3.01 -9.63 22.91
C PRO A 250 -3.44 -9.11 21.54
N THR A 251 -2.44 -8.79 20.71
CA THR A 251 -2.60 -8.03 19.48
C THR A 251 -2.20 -8.85 18.26
N TYR A 252 -3.05 -8.83 17.26
CA TYR A 252 -2.86 -9.45 15.94
C TYR A 252 -2.73 -8.37 14.88
N LEU A 253 -1.88 -8.60 13.87
CA LEU A 253 -1.58 -7.63 12.82
C LEU A 253 -2.05 -8.17 11.46
N ASN A 254 -2.62 -7.29 10.62
CA ASN A 254 -3.09 -7.65 9.29
C ASN A 254 -2.70 -6.59 8.24
N GLY A 255 -2.39 -7.02 7.01
CA GLY A 255 -1.99 -6.13 5.92
C GLY A 255 -0.85 -5.20 6.33
N ALA A 256 -0.93 -3.92 5.99
CA ALA A 256 0.07 -2.91 6.36
C ALA A 256 0.20 -2.65 7.87
N GLY A 257 -0.66 -3.22 8.71
CA GLY A 257 -0.48 -3.24 10.17
C GLY A 257 0.67 -4.14 10.62
N ARG A 258 1.18 -5.04 9.75
CA ARG A 258 2.36 -5.87 10.08
C ARG A 258 3.58 -4.99 10.32
N GLY A 259 4.32 -5.31 11.38
CA GLY A 259 5.47 -4.51 11.83
C GLY A 259 5.13 -3.40 12.82
N LEU A 260 3.85 -3.15 13.14
CA LEU A 260 3.48 -2.19 14.20
C LEU A 260 4.03 -2.62 15.56
N LEU A 261 4.04 -3.92 15.83
CA LEU A 261 4.73 -4.52 16.98
C LEU A 261 5.92 -5.35 16.45
N PRO A 262 7.12 -5.16 17.02
CA PRO A 262 8.29 -5.93 16.60
C PRO A 262 8.19 -7.40 17.03
N PRO A 263 8.99 -8.29 16.42
CA PRO A 263 9.17 -9.64 16.94
C PRO A 263 9.61 -9.63 18.41
N GLY A 264 9.00 -10.49 19.21
CA GLY A 264 9.32 -10.58 20.65
C GLY A 264 8.57 -9.59 21.56
N ASP A 265 7.81 -8.62 21.01
CA ASP A 265 6.91 -7.80 21.84
C ASP A 265 5.92 -8.70 22.60
N PRO A 266 5.73 -8.52 23.94
CA PRO A 266 4.87 -9.38 24.74
C PRO A 266 3.39 -9.36 24.30
N HIS A 267 2.95 -8.32 23.63
CA HIS A 267 1.58 -8.18 23.13
C HIS A 267 1.40 -8.72 21.70
N HIS A 268 2.50 -9.00 20.97
CA HIS A 268 2.42 -9.48 19.59
C HIS A 268 2.16 -10.98 19.50
N PHE A 269 1.10 -11.34 18.78
CA PHE A 269 0.70 -12.72 18.45
C PHE A 269 0.39 -12.83 16.95
N ASN A 270 0.77 -13.93 16.33
CA ASN A 270 0.54 -14.15 14.90
C ASN A 270 -0.26 -15.43 14.63
N ARG A 271 0.13 -16.54 15.25
CA ARG A 271 -0.37 -17.89 14.93
C ARG A 271 -1.61 -18.29 15.73
N THR A 272 -1.85 -17.65 16.86
CA THR A 272 -2.98 -17.94 17.77
C THR A 272 -4.23 -17.11 17.47
N ARG A 273 -4.27 -16.33 16.35
CA ARG A 273 -5.44 -15.52 15.99
C ARG A 273 -6.75 -16.32 15.98
N ARG A 274 -6.71 -17.56 15.47
CA ARG A 274 -7.91 -18.41 15.47
C ARG A 274 -8.36 -18.74 16.88
N THR A 275 -7.43 -19.14 17.76
CA THR A 275 -7.73 -19.42 19.16
C THR A 275 -8.30 -18.22 19.88
N ALA A 276 -7.74 -17.03 19.63
CA ALA A 276 -8.29 -15.80 20.20
C ALA A 276 -9.72 -15.53 19.71
N PHE A 277 -9.99 -15.67 18.42
CA PHE A 277 -11.33 -15.43 17.86
C PHE A 277 -12.36 -16.47 18.31
N ASP A 278 -11.91 -17.69 18.68
CA ASP A 278 -12.77 -18.76 19.21
C ASP A 278 -13.02 -18.62 20.72
N LYS A 279 -12.15 -17.91 21.50
CA LYS A 279 -12.18 -17.93 22.96
C LYS A 279 -12.25 -16.56 23.64
N ALA A 280 -11.93 -15.48 22.96
CA ALA A 280 -12.00 -14.13 23.53
C ALA A 280 -13.46 -13.75 23.86
N ASP A 281 -13.65 -13.01 24.95
CA ASP A 281 -14.94 -12.42 25.34
C ASP A 281 -15.19 -11.08 24.62
N VAL A 282 -14.11 -10.33 24.34
CA VAL A 282 -14.13 -9.06 23.61
C VAL A 282 -13.14 -9.13 22.44
N ILE A 283 -13.60 -8.78 21.26
CA ILE A 283 -12.76 -8.71 20.06
C ILE A 283 -12.92 -7.34 19.41
N VAL A 284 -11.81 -6.62 19.27
CA VAL A 284 -11.77 -5.31 18.61
C VAL A 284 -11.05 -5.42 17.27
N ILE A 285 -11.72 -5.07 16.20
CA ILE A 285 -11.17 -5.04 14.84
C ILE A 285 -11.00 -3.59 14.44
N VAL A 286 -9.75 -3.20 14.14
CA VAL A 286 -9.39 -1.81 13.84
C VAL A 286 -8.82 -1.69 12.43
N GLY A 287 -9.50 -0.94 11.57
CA GLY A 287 -9.01 -0.62 10.24
C GLY A 287 -8.82 -1.83 9.31
N THR A 288 -9.69 -2.82 9.44
CA THR A 288 -9.74 -4.00 8.57
C THR A 288 -11.19 -4.39 8.31
N PRO A 289 -11.65 -4.45 7.05
CA PRO A 289 -13.01 -4.89 6.74
C PRO A 289 -13.19 -6.41 6.94
N PHE A 290 -14.43 -6.84 7.17
CA PHE A 290 -14.79 -8.26 7.16
C PHE A 290 -14.92 -8.81 5.75
N ASP A 291 -13.83 -8.75 4.97
CA ASP A 291 -13.74 -9.31 3.63
C ASP A 291 -13.21 -10.77 3.65
N PHE A 292 -12.82 -11.30 2.48
CA PHE A 292 -12.31 -12.67 2.35
C PHE A 292 -11.10 -12.96 3.25
N ARG A 293 -10.22 -11.97 3.51
CA ARG A 293 -9.03 -12.10 4.39
C ARG A 293 -9.41 -12.40 5.84
N MET A 294 -10.60 -11.94 6.25
CA MET A 294 -11.18 -12.19 7.56
C MET A 294 -12.25 -13.30 7.54
N GLY A 295 -12.40 -14.03 6.43
CA GLY A 295 -13.45 -15.02 6.23
C GLY A 295 -14.85 -14.44 6.41
N TYR A 296 -15.04 -13.18 5.98
CA TYR A 296 -16.28 -12.41 6.11
C TYR A 296 -16.79 -12.32 7.57
N GLY A 297 -15.89 -12.37 8.55
CA GLY A 297 -16.22 -12.34 9.97
C GLY A 297 -16.82 -13.65 10.53
N LYS A 298 -17.04 -14.67 9.70
CA LYS A 298 -17.70 -15.94 10.09
C LYS A 298 -16.90 -16.78 11.09
N ARG A 299 -15.59 -16.53 11.21
CA ARG A 299 -14.68 -17.28 12.11
C ARG A 299 -14.61 -16.70 13.51
N ILE A 300 -15.29 -15.60 13.78
CA ILE A 300 -15.38 -14.99 15.11
C ILE A 300 -16.59 -15.63 15.81
N ARG A 301 -16.42 -16.07 17.06
CA ARG A 301 -17.52 -16.66 17.84
C ARG A 301 -18.71 -15.69 17.95
N SER A 302 -19.93 -16.23 17.98
CA SER A 302 -21.16 -15.42 17.89
C SER A 302 -21.52 -14.68 19.18
N ASP A 303 -21.04 -15.14 20.30
CA ASP A 303 -21.34 -14.65 21.66
C ASP A 303 -20.24 -13.71 22.21
N ALA A 304 -19.17 -13.44 21.45
CA ALA A 304 -18.21 -12.41 21.83
C ALA A 304 -18.77 -11.00 21.61
N THR A 305 -18.40 -10.08 22.48
CA THR A 305 -18.59 -8.64 22.23
C THR A 305 -17.65 -8.22 21.10
N LEU A 306 -18.22 -8.01 19.92
CA LEU A 306 -17.46 -7.64 18.72
C LEU A 306 -17.55 -6.14 18.47
N VAL A 307 -16.39 -5.50 18.43
CA VAL A 307 -16.25 -4.05 18.15
C VAL A 307 -15.51 -3.84 16.83
N GLN A 308 -15.98 -2.93 16.01
CA GLN A 308 -15.31 -2.52 14.78
C GLN A 308 -15.05 -1.03 14.76
N ILE A 309 -13.80 -0.64 14.45
CA ILE A 309 -13.36 0.74 14.24
C ILE A 309 -12.87 0.85 12.79
N ASP A 310 -13.42 1.79 12.03
CA ASP A 310 -13.09 1.97 10.61
C ASP A 310 -13.18 3.45 10.22
N LEU A 311 -12.38 3.87 9.22
CA LEU A 311 -12.47 5.20 8.63
C LEU A 311 -13.77 5.42 7.85
N ASP A 312 -14.34 4.34 7.29
CA ASP A 312 -15.56 4.38 6.49
C ASP A 312 -16.74 3.76 7.25
N TYR A 313 -17.72 4.59 7.63
CA TYR A 313 -18.94 4.12 8.31
C TYR A 313 -19.72 3.06 7.51
N ARG A 314 -19.57 3.01 6.16
CA ARG A 314 -20.21 2.00 5.29
C ARG A 314 -19.59 0.61 5.42
N THR A 315 -18.38 0.54 5.98
CA THR A 315 -17.65 -0.71 6.25
C THR A 315 -18.01 -1.28 7.62
N VAL A 316 -18.41 -0.42 8.56
CA VAL A 316 -18.78 -0.82 9.93
C VAL A 316 -20.02 -1.72 9.90
N GLY A 317 -19.90 -2.92 10.45
CA GLY A 317 -20.98 -3.93 10.48
C GLY A 317 -21.26 -4.63 9.15
N LYS A 318 -20.50 -4.35 8.09
CA LYS A 318 -20.67 -5.02 6.80
C LYS A 318 -20.25 -6.49 6.90
N ASN A 319 -21.09 -7.39 6.40
CA ASN A 319 -20.91 -8.85 6.38
C ASN A 319 -21.02 -9.56 7.74
N ARG A 320 -21.05 -8.85 8.86
CA ARG A 320 -21.14 -9.43 10.21
C ARG A 320 -21.77 -8.44 11.18
N ASP A 321 -22.74 -8.89 11.97
CA ASP A 321 -23.30 -8.12 13.08
C ASP A 321 -22.22 -7.85 14.14
N ILE A 322 -22.26 -6.67 14.69
CA ILE A 322 -21.32 -6.16 15.69
C ILE A 322 -22.06 -5.63 16.92
N SER A 323 -21.37 -5.63 18.06
CA SER A 323 -21.93 -5.09 19.32
C SER A 323 -21.76 -3.58 19.43
N LEU A 324 -20.70 -3.04 18.82
CA LEU A 324 -20.39 -1.61 18.80
C LEU A 324 -19.56 -1.27 17.56
N GLY A 325 -19.93 -0.20 16.87
CA GLY A 325 -19.22 0.32 15.71
C GLY A 325 -18.83 1.77 15.90
N LEU A 326 -17.57 2.11 15.61
CA LEU A 326 -17.09 3.49 15.61
C LEU A 326 -16.50 3.83 14.24
N ALA A 327 -16.98 4.94 13.67
CA ALA A 327 -16.45 5.45 12.41
C ALA A 327 -15.62 6.71 12.68
N GLY A 328 -14.34 6.67 12.30
CA GLY A 328 -13.42 7.79 12.51
C GLY A 328 -11.96 7.37 12.45
N HIS A 329 -11.08 8.29 12.83
CA HIS A 329 -9.64 8.08 12.79
C HIS A 329 -9.19 7.07 13.86
N PRO A 330 -8.62 5.91 13.47
CA PRO A 330 -8.29 4.83 14.41
C PRO A 330 -7.45 5.28 15.60
N GLY A 331 -6.37 6.02 15.35
CA GLY A 331 -5.50 6.51 16.42
C GLY A 331 -6.22 7.46 17.39
N ALA A 332 -7.00 8.40 16.87
CA ALA A 332 -7.73 9.36 17.69
C ALA A 332 -8.79 8.66 18.57
N ILE A 333 -9.53 7.69 18.00
CA ILE A 333 -10.50 6.87 18.74
C ILE A 333 -9.79 6.09 19.84
N LEU A 334 -8.72 5.35 19.52
CA LEU A 334 -8.01 4.52 20.48
C LEU A 334 -7.34 5.34 21.58
N LYS A 335 -6.85 6.55 21.26
CA LYS A 335 -6.36 7.52 22.24
C LYS A 335 -7.46 7.96 23.21
N ALA A 336 -8.62 8.35 22.69
CA ALA A 336 -9.75 8.76 23.50
C ALA A 336 -10.24 7.62 24.42
N VAL A 337 -10.32 6.39 23.88
CA VAL A 337 -10.66 5.19 24.67
C VAL A 337 -9.62 4.93 25.78
N GLY A 338 -8.32 5.07 25.48
CA GLY A 338 -7.25 4.94 26.48
C GLY A 338 -7.36 5.97 27.60
N GLN A 339 -7.72 7.21 27.27
CA GLN A 339 -7.96 8.27 28.26
C GLN A 339 -9.18 7.93 29.15
N ALA A 340 -10.29 7.50 28.55
CA ALA A 340 -11.50 7.10 29.26
C ALA A 340 -11.29 5.87 30.15
N ALA A 341 -10.44 4.93 29.74
CA ALA A 341 -10.11 3.72 30.48
C ALA A 341 -9.06 3.93 31.60
N SER A 342 -8.44 5.10 31.67
CA SER A 342 -7.30 5.37 32.58
C SER A 342 -7.69 5.17 34.05
N GLY A 343 -6.88 4.38 34.77
CA GLY A 343 -7.08 4.10 36.20
C GLY A 343 -8.29 3.23 36.54
N ARG A 344 -9.01 2.67 35.53
CA ARG A 344 -10.26 1.93 35.74
C ARG A 344 -10.08 0.41 35.79
N ILE A 345 -8.95 -0.13 35.33
CA ILE A 345 -8.67 -1.57 35.42
C ILE A 345 -8.32 -1.95 36.85
N ASN A 346 -9.03 -2.91 37.43
CA ASN A 346 -8.70 -3.47 38.73
C ASN A 346 -7.69 -4.64 38.61
N LYS A 347 -7.09 -5.02 39.76
CA LYS A 347 -6.07 -6.08 39.82
C LYS A 347 -6.56 -7.45 39.36
N ALA A 348 -7.82 -7.76 39.60
CA ALA A 348 -8.38 -9.06 39.18
C ALA A 348 -8.43 -9.16 37.65
N LYS A 349 -8.97 -8.17 36.98
CA LYS A 349 -8.99 -8.14 35.51
C LYS A 349 -7.60 -8.11 34.88
N GLN A 350 -6.62 -7.47 35.52
CA GLN A 350 -5.24 -7.51 35.09
C GLN A 350 -4.65 -8.92 35.19
N ALA A 351 -4.94 -9.65 36.26
CA ALA A 351 -4.52 -11.04 36.43
C ALA A 351 -5.14 -11.96 35.36
N ASP A 352 -6.47 -11.85 35.13
CA ASP A 352 -7.17 -12.61 34.08
C ASP A 352 -6.51 -12.44 32.71
N ARG A 353 -6.11 -11.23 32.34
CA ARG A 353 -5.45 -10.92 31.07
C ARG A 353 -4.04 -11.48 30.97
N GLN A 354 -3.28 -11.43 32.05
CA GLN A 354 -1.94 -12.03 32.10
C GLN A 354 -2.03 -13.55 31.91
N GLU A 355 -2.99 -14.21 32.57
CA GLU A 355 -3.26 -15.63 32.36
C GLU A 355 -3.67 -15.91 30.90
N TRP A 356 -4.58 -15.12 30.36
CA TRP A 356 -4.99 -15.22 28.96
C TRP A 356 -3.82 -15.09 27.98
N MET A 357 -2.97 -14.08 28.16
CA MET A 357 -1.76 -13.89 27.34
C MET A 357 -0.79 -15.08 27.49
N ALA A 358 -0.64 -15.63 28.70
CA ALA A 358 0.21 -16.80 28.94
C ALA A 358 -0.30 -18.05 28.19
N ILE A 359 -1.62 -18.29 28.19
CA ILE A 359 -2.26 -19.37 27.41
C ILE A 359 -1.97 -19.20 25.93
N LEU A 360 -2.19 -18.00 25.37
CA LEU A 360 -1.92 -17.71 23.95
C LEU A 360 -0.43 -17.85 23.63
N ARG A 361 0.46 -17.40 24.52
CA ARG A 361 1.92 -17.48 24.31
C ARG A 361 2.40 -18.93 24.24
N LYS A 362 1.92 -19.77 25.14
CA LYS A 362 2.23 -21.22 25.13
C LYS A 362 1.82 -21.86 23.80
N GLU A 363 0.63 -21.54 23.32
CA GLU A 363 0.12 -22.06 22.03
C GLU A 363 0.86 -21.47 20.84
N GLU A 364 1.25 -20.17 20.88
CA GLU A 364 2.04 -19.49 19.84
C GLU A 364 3.38 -20.21 19.64
N VAL A 365 4.08 -20.53 20.73
CA VAL A 365 5.36 -21.27 20.70
C VAL A 365 5.15 -22.67 20.10
N ALA A 366 4.17 -23.44 20.60
CA ALA A 366 3.90 -24.78 20.11
C ALA A 366 3.53 -24.80 18.61
N ARG A 367 2.81 -23.81 18.13
CA ARG A 367 2.48 -23.68 16.69
C ARG A 367 3.69 -23.27 15.86
N THR A 368 4.60 -22.46 16.41
CA THR A 368 5.86 -22.10 15.74
C THR A 368 6.76 -23.31 15.59
N GLU A 369 6.92 -24.10 16.66
CA GLU A 369 7.71 -25.33 16.64
C GLU A 369 7.24 -26.33 15.57
N LYS A 370 5.92 -26.41 15.30
CA LYS A 370 5.36 -27.25 14.23
C LYS A 370 5.75 -26.80 12.81
N LEU A 371 6.11 -25.54 12.63
CA LEU A 371 6.55 -24.99 11.33
C LEU A 371 8.06 -25.04 11.16
N MET A 372 8.82 -25.18 12.25
CA MET A 372 10.29 -25.20 12.18
C MET A 372 10.86 -26.21 11.19
N PRO A 373 10.32 -27.45 11.06
CA PRO A 373 10.81 -28.40 10.07
C PRO A 373 10.67 -27.91 8.61
N LEU A 374 9.65 -27.07 8.31
CA LEU A 374 9.49 -26.47 6.99
C LEU A 374 10.43 -25.28 6.78
N PHE A 375 10.63 -24.49 7.84
CA PHE A 375 11.55 -23.35 7.83
C PHE A 375 13.01 -23.76 7.67
N LEU A 376 13.37 -24.91 8.20
CA LEU A 376 14.74 -25.46 8.19
C LEU A 376 14.90 -26.60 7.19
N SER A 377 13.97 -26.76 6.24
CA SER A 377 14.02 -27.85 5.26
C SER A 377 15.25 -27.76 4.37
N ASP A 378 15.97 -28.87 4.22
CA ASP A 378 17.13 -29.02 3.32
C ASP A 378 16.74 -29.74 2.02
N GLN A 379 15.43 -29.89 1.74
CA GLN A 379 14.99 -30.57 0.52
C GLN A 379 15.44 -29.85 -0.75
N SER A 380 15.63 -30.60 -1.81
CA SER A 380 15.87 -30.11 -3.17
C SER A 380 14.86 -30.79 -4.12
N PRO A 381 14.08 -30.01 -4.94
CA PRO A 381 14.05 -28.54 -5.02
C PRO A 381 13.66 -27.87 -3.70
N ILE A 382 14.09 -26.60 -3.53
CA ILE A 382 14.01 -25.88 -2.26
C ILE A 382 12.55 -25.69 -1.81
N HIS A 383 12.28 -25.96 -0.52
CA HIS A 383 10.96 -25.69 0.07
C HIS A 383 10.68 -24.18 0.13
N PRO A 384 9.53 -23.66 -0.34
CA PRO A 384 9.29 -22.21 -0.36
C PRO A 384 9.23 -21.57 1.03
N TYR A 385 8.90 -22.32 2.09
CA TYR A 385 9.00 -21.84 3.48
C TYR A 385 10.44 -21.59 3.93
N ARG A 386 11.41 -22.39 3.42
CA ARG A 386 12.82 -22.18 3.70
C ARG A 386 13.28 -20.84 3.13
N VAL A 387 12.87 -20.50 1.91
CA VAL A 387 13.20 -19.19 1.30
C VAL A 387 12.66 -18.04 2.16
N ALA A 388 11.38 -18.10 2.56
CA ALA A 388 10.79 -17.05 3.37
C ALA A 388 11.43 -16.92 4.77
N TRP A 389 11.90 -18.03 5.33
CA TRP A 389 12.64 -18.05 6.60
C TRP A 389 14.01 -17.41 6.45
N GLU A 390 14.78 -17.77 5.42
CA GLU A 390 16.09 -17.17 5.14
C GLU A 390 15.97 -15.66 4.88
N ILE A 391 14.90 -15.22 4.20
CA ILE A 391 14.60 -13.79 4.07
C ILE A 391 14.36 -13.17 5.45
N ASN A 392 13.56 -13.79 6.33
CA ASN A 392 13.32 -13.26 7.67
C ASN A 392 14.60 -13.07 8.48
N GLU A 393 15.50 -14.06 8.45
CA GLU A 393 16.79 -14.01 9.14
C GLU A 393 17.72 -12.94 8.53
N PHE A 394 17.62 -12.74 7.22
CA PHE A 394 18.40 -11.74 6.50
C PHE A 394 17.95 -10.30 6.75
N LEU A 395 16.66 -10.06 7.02
CA LEU A 395 16.13 -8.70 7.18
C LEU A 395 16.79 -7.95 8.34
N GLY A 396 17.30 -6.73 8.06
CA GLY A 396 17.68 -5.77 9.09
C GLY A 396 16.48 -5.03 9.69
N ASP A 397 16.68 -4.34 10.82
CA ASP A 397 15.62 -3.60 11.51
C ASP A 397 14.93 -2.53 10.65
N GLY A 398 15.69 -1.93 9.73
CA GLY A 398 15.21 -0.86 8.85
C GLY A 398 14.71 -1.35 7.49
N THR A 399 14.91 -2.63 7.15
CA THR A 399 14.60 -3.16 5.82
C THR A 399 13.10 -3.10 5.54
N ILE A 400 12.71 -2.53 4.41
CA ILE A 400 11.33 -2.56 3.91
C ILE A 400 11.16 -3.85 3.12
N TYR A 401 10.28 -4.71 3.61
CA TYR A 401 9.90 -5.96 2.98
C TYR A 401 8.66 -5.77 2.11
N ILE A 402 8.69 -6.33 0.91
CA ILE A 402 7.56 -6.34 -0.04
C ILE A 402 7.32 -7.78 -0.45
N GLY A 403 6.07 -8.24 -0.40
CA GLY A 403 5.66 -9.52 -0.93
C GLY A 403 4.81 -9.34 -2.18
N ASP A 404 5.14 -10.01 -3.28
CA ASP A 404 4.38 -9.96 -4.54
C ASP A 404 4.18 -11.36 -5.13
N GLY A 405 2.96 -11.80 -5.17
CA GLY A 405 2.56 -13.12 -5.63
C GLY A 405 1.42 -13.71 -4.81
N GLY A 406 0.92 -14.86 -5.19
CA GLY A 406 -0.13 -15.58 -4.46
C GLY A 406 0.42 -16.33 -3.25
N ASP A 407 1.13 -17.45 -3.52
CA ASP A 407 1.74 -18.28 -2.47
C ASP A 407 2.79 -17.52 -1.68
N VAL A 408 3.61 -16.71 -2.35
CA VAL A 408 4.67 -15.91 -1.73
C VAL A 408 4.12 -15.04 -0.59
N VAL A 409 3.05 -14.28 -0.82
CA VAL A 409 2.45 -13.42 0.21
C VAL A 409 1.89 -14.25 1.37
N THR A 410 1.26 -15.38 1.07
CA THR A 410 0.67 -16.25 2.09
C THR A 410 1.75 -16.93 2.95
N ILE A 411 2.84 -17.39 2.33
CA ILE A 411 3.99 -18.00 3.01
C ILE A 411 4.73 -16.95 3.83
N SER A 412 4.97 -15.78 3.25
CA SER A 412 5.63 -14.67 3.94
C SER A 412 4.86 -14.21 5.18
N ALA A 413 3.54 -14.21 5.13
CA ALA A 413 2.71 -13.88 6.28
C ALA A 413 2.89 -14.86 7.46
N GLN A 414 3.45 -16.05 7.22
CA GLN A 414 3.77 -17.05 8.24
C GLN A 414 5.22 -16.97 8.74
N ALA A 415 6.15 -16.61 7.86
CA ALA A 415 7.59 -16.68 8.14
C ALA A 415 8.22 -15.31 8.40
N VAL A 416 7.86 -14.30 7.62
CA VAL A 416 8.50 -12.98 7.65
C VAL A 416 7.87 -12.10 8.73
N GLN A 417 8.70 -11.54 9.59
CA GLN A 417 8.31 -10.66 10.69
C GLN A 417 8.99 -9.30 10.53
N PRO A 418 8.31 -8.32 9.92
CA PRO A 418 8.84 -6.96 9.79
C PRO A 418 9.02 -6.36 11.19
N ARG A 419 10.10 -5.57 11.36
CA ARG A 419 10.57 -5.14 12.69
C ARG A 419 10.13 -3.74 13.08
N ARG A 420 9.60 -2.95 12.13
CA ARG A 420 9.13 -1.57 12.35
C ARG A 420 7.87 -1.27 11.56
N PRO A 421 7.06 -0.31 12.03
CA PRO A 421 5.93 0.20 11.28
C PRO A 421 6.34 0.64 9.86
N GLY A 422 5.52 0.29 8.87
CA GLY A 422 5.76 0.59 7.46
C GLY A 422 6.74 -0.33 6.74
N ASN A 423 7.37 -1.29 7.44
CA ASN A 423 8.31 -2.22 6.82
C ASN A 423 7.63 -3.44 6.16
N TRP A 424 6.32 -3.41 5.98
CA TRP A 424 5.56 -4.43 5.24
C TRP A 424 4.71 -3.80 4.16
N MET A 425 4.85 -4.32 2.93
CA MET A 425 3.95 -4.01 1.81
C MET A 425 3.53 -5.29 1.10
N ASP A 426 2.31 -5.33 0.62
CA ASP A 426 1.75 -6.42 -0.18
C ASP A 426 0.65 -5.90 -1.12
N PRO A 427 0.13 -6.72 -2.06
CA PRO A 427 -0.92 -6.31 -3.00
C PRO A 427 -2.24 -5.84 -2.34
N GLY A 428 -2.42 -6.07 -1.05
CA GLY A 428 -3.66 -5.70 -0.35
C GLY A 428 -4.87 -6.52 -0.78
N ALA A 429 -6.05 -5.91 -0.65
CA ALA A 429 -7.33 -6.58 -0.84
C ALA A 429 -7.68 -6.89 -2.31
N LEU A 430 -7.07 -6.21 -3.27
CA LEU A 430 -7.29 -6.53 -4.69
C LEU A 430 -6.55 -7.81 -5.11
N GLY A 431 -5.39 -8.07 -4.49
CA GLY A 431 -4.58 -9.24 -4.81
C GLY A 431 -3.93 -9.16 -6.19
N SER A 432 -3.65 -7.95 -6.69
CA SER A 432 -2.97 -7.76 -7.98
C SER A 432 -1.55 -8.30 -7.91
N LEU A 433 -1.15 -9.02 -8.94
CA LEU A 433 0.25 -9.41 -9.16
C LEU A 433 1.01 -8.30 -9.91
N GLY A 434 2.34 -8.26 -9.74
CA GLY A 434 3.21 -7.29 -10.40
C GLY A 434 3.29 -5.94 -9.69
N VAL A 435 2.86 -5.86 -8.42
CA VAL A 435 2.97 -4.63 -7.62
C VAL A 435 4.41 -4.38 -7.15
N GLY A 436 5.21 -5.44 -7.01
CA GLY A 436 6.47 -5.43 -6.28
C GLY A 436 7.49 -4.46 -6.85
N THR A 437 7.66 -4.39 -8.17
CA THR A 437 8.62 -3.49 -8.82
C THR A 437 8.28 -2.02 -8.58
N GLY A 438 6.99 -1.64 -8.75
CA GLY A 438 6.53 -0.28 -8.46
C GLY A 438 6.66 0.08 -6.97
N PHE A 439 6.31 -0.84 -6.09
CA PHE A 439 6.45 -0.64 -4.65
C PHE A 439 7.92 -0.54 -4.21
N ALA A 440 8.81 -1.35 -4.77
CA ALA A 440 10.24 -1.31 -4.46
C ALA A 440 10.88 0.00 -4.91
N LEU A 441 10.61 0.43 -6.14
CA LEU A 441 11.01 1.72 -6.68
C LEU A 441 10.56 2.87 -5.75
N ALA A 442 9.28 2.90 -5.43
CA ALA A 442 8.70 3.93 -4.57
C ALA A 442 9.27 3.93 -3.15
N ALA A 443 9.39 2.76 -2.53
CA ALA A 443 9.95 2.62 -1.19
C ALA A 443 11.40 3.11 -1.12
N LYS A 444 12.22 2.79 -2.11
CA LYS A 444 13.61 3.24 -2.18
C LYS A 444 13.73 4.74 -2.45
N LEU A 445 12.88 5.31 -3.31
CA LEU A 445 12.83 6.75 -3.55
C LEU A 445 12.34 7.54 -2.33
N ALA A 446 11.38 6.99 -1.58
CA ALA A 446 10.88 7.59 -0.33
C ALA A 446 11.89 7.51 0.81
N HIS A 447 12.68 6.44 0.85
CA HIS A 447 13.65 6.14 1.91
C HIS A 447 15.00 5.73 1.34
N PRO A 448 15.80 6.66 0.77
CA PRO A 448 17.03 6.33 0.06
C PRO A 448 18.06 5.54 0.90
N ASN A 449 18.06 5.74 2.22
CA ASN A 449 18.99 5.10 3.14
C ASN A 449 18.51 3.74 3.68
N LYS A 450 17.27 3.32 3.37
CA LYS A 450 16.77 2.01 3.77
C LYS A 450 17.06 0.95 2.72
N GLU A 451 17.31 -0.26 3.18
CA GLU A 451 17.30 -1.44 2.32
C GLU A 451 15.86 -1.78 1.93
N VAL A 452 15.65 -2.14 0.68
CA VAL A 452 14.35 -2.62 0.17
C VAL A 452 14.56 -4.02 -0.39
N LEU A 453 13.77 -4.97 0.08
CA LEU A 453 13.74 -6.34 -0.40
C LEU A 453 12.32 -6.70 -0.83
N CYS A 454 12.18 -7.15 -2.08
CA CYS A 454 10.92 -7.66 -2.59
C CYS A 454 11.03 -9.17 -2.87
N TYR A 455 10.15 -9.97 -2.26
CA TYR A 455 10.01 -11.39 -2.54
C TYR A 455 8.87 -11.61 -3.52
N TYR A 456 9.19 -12.17 -4.67
CA TYR A 456 8.28 -12.40 -5.78
C TYR A 456 8.00 -13.87 -6.03
N GLY A 457 6.81 -14.19 -6.52
CA GLY A 457 6.62 -15.35 -7.38
C GLY A 457 7.18 -15.05 -8.78
N ASP A 458 7.60 -16.08 -9.51
CA ASP A 458 8.09 -15.98 -10.89
C ASP A 458 7.08 -15.31 -11.83
N GLY A 459 5.80 -15.69 -11.72
CA GLY A 459 4.74 -15.10 -12.51
C GLY A 459 4.47 -13.62 -12.21
N SER A 460 4.58 -13.18 -10.94
CA SER A 460 4.38 -11.78 -10.60
C SER A 460 5.57 -10.91 -11.02
N PHE A 461 6.80 -11.40 -10.84
CA PHE A 461 7.99 -10.69 -11.32
C PHE A 461 7.96 -10.49 -12.83
N GLY A 462 7.59 -11.52 -13.59
CA GLY A 462 7.51 -11.45 -15.06
C GLY A 462 6.55 -10.39 -15.60
N MET A 463 5.58 -9.90 -14.81
CA MET A 463 4.62 -8.88 -15.25
C MET A 463 5.22 -7.47 -15.32
N THR A 464 6.19 -7.14 -14.44
CA THR A 464 6.69 -5.77 -14.28
C THR A 464 8.22 -5.69 -14.14
N ALA A 465 8.90 -6.80 -14.33
CA ALA A 465 10.34 -6.94 -14.12
C ALA A 465 11.19 -5.91 -14.89
N PHE A 466 10.73 -5.47 -16.06
CA PHE A 466 11.50 -4.57 -16.92
C PHE A 466 11.77 -3.23 -16.25
N ASP A 467 10.90 -2.77 -15.35
CA ASP A 467 11.09 -1.55 -14.56
C ASP A 467 12.16 -1.64 -13.45
N MET A 468 12.84 -2.79 -13.32
CA MET A 468 14.11 -2.85 -12.59
C MET A 468 15.17 -1.94 -13.25
N GLU A 469 15.12 -1.78 -14.57
CA GLU A 469 15.93 -0.77 -15.28
C GLU A 469 15.62 0.64 -14.78
N THR A 470 14.34 0.96 -14.62
CA THR A 470 13.91 2.25 -14.04
C THR A 470 14.50 2.46 -12.64
N ALA A 471 14.45 1.43 -11.78
CA ALA A 471 15.04 1.52 -10.46
C ALA A 471 16.55 1.80 -10.50
N ASN A 472 17.29 1.13 -11.39
CA ASN A 472 18.71 1.37 -11.59
C ASN A 472 18.99 2.77 -12.14
N ARG A 473 18.22 3.23 -13.14
CA ARG A 473 18.38 4.53 -13.79
C ARG A 473 18.12 5.69 -12.83
N PHE A 474 17.20 5.55 -11.89
CA PHE A 474 16.89 6.58 -10.89
C PHE A 474 17.63 6.42 -9.56
N GLY A 475 18.64 5.55 -9.49
CA GLY A 475 19.42 5.34 -8.26
C GLY A 475 18.58 4.81 -7.09
N ALA A 476 17.59 3.99 -7.40
CA ALA A 476 16.71 3.34 -6.42
C ALA A 476 16.88 1.81 -6.41
N PRO A 477 18.11 1.28 -6.24
CA PRO A 477 18.37 -0.15 -6.31
C PRO A 477 17.71 -0.89 -5.15
N TYR A 478 17.25 -2.13 -5.44
CA TYR A 478 16.62 -3.01 -4.45
C TYR A 478 16.99 -4.48 -4.69
N ILE A 479 16.74 -5.32 -3.69
CA ILE A 479 16.95 -6.77 -3.76
C ILE A 479 15.63 -7.43 -4.18
N ALA A 480 15.59 -8.11 -5.33
CA ALA A 480 14.49 -8.96 -5.75
C ALA A 480 14.85 -10.42 -5.48
N VAL A 481 14.09 -11.09 -4.64
CA VAL A 481 14.19 -12.55 -4.44
C VAL A 481 13.02 -13.19 -5.18
N ILE A 482 13.29 -14.19 -6.01
CA ILE A 482 12.26 -14.84 -6.81
C ILE A 482 12.14 -16.29 -6.38
N GLY A 483 10.96 -16.68 -5.88
CA GLY A 483 10.59 -18.07 -5.67
C GLY A 483 10.11 -18.66 -7.00
N ASN A 484 11.04 -19.21 -7.78
CA ASN A 484 10.79 -19.69 -9.13
C ASN A 484 10.39 -21.17 -9.10
N ASN A 485 9.15 -21.46 -9.39
CA ASN A 485 8.61 -22.81 -9.57
C ASN A 485 8.07 -23.06 -10.99
N SER A 486 8.36 -22.17 -11.92
CA SER A 486 7.94 -22.22 -13.33
C SER A 486 6.41 -22.35 -13.51
N ALA A 487 5.62 -21.78 -12.56
CA ALA A 487 4.17 -21.93 -12.59
C ALA A 487 3.43 -20.82 -11.83
N MET A 488 2.21 -20.51 -12.27
CA MET A 488 1.19 -19.82 -11.46
C MET A 488 0.64 -20.78 -10.40
N ASN A 489 1.48 -21.17 -9.45
CA ASN A 489 1.34 -22.40 -8.67
C ASN A 489 0.13 -22.39 -7.73
N GLN A 490 -0.24 -21.24 -7.17
CA GLN A 490 -1.44 -21.11 -6.33
C GLN A 490 -2.71 -21.51 -7.09
N ILE A 491 -2.80 -21.14 -8.36
CA ILE A 491 -3.95 -21.46 -9.25
C ILE A 491 -3.83 -22.90 -9.74
N ARG A 492 -2.63 -23.31 -10.17
CA ARG A 492 -2.33 -24.66 -10.66
C ARG A 492 -2.79 -25.72 -9.65
N TYR A 493 -2.45 -25.51 -8.40
CA TYR A 493 -2.84 -26.45 -7.34
C TYR A 493 -4.36 -26.61 -7.21
N GLY A 494 -5.10 -25.49 -7.21
CA GLY A 494 -6.56 -25.50 -7.18
C GLY A 494 -7.19 -26.22 -8.37
N GLN A 495 -6.63 -26.03 -9.57
CA GLN A 495 -7.07 -26.70 -10.78
C GLN A 495 -6.82 -28.22 -10.70
N ILE A 496 -5.63 -28.64 -10.29
CA ILE A 496 -5.28 -30.07 -10.12
C ILE A 496 -6.17 -30.73 -9.06
N ALA A 497 -6.40 -30.07 -7.94
CA ALA A 497 -7.27 -30.59 -6.89
C ALA A 497 -8.73 -30.75 -7.34
N LYS A 498 -9.19 -29.90 -8.27
CA LYS A 498 -10.56 -29.93 -8.78
C LYS A 498 -10.78 -30.87 -9.96
N TYR A 499 -9.82 -30.92 -10.88
CA TYR A 499 -9.98 -31.58 -12.17
C TYR A 499 -9.03 -32.77 -12.40
N GLY A 500 -8.12 -33.05 -11.45
CA GLY A 500 -7.04 -34.02 -11.60
C GLY A 500 -5.86 -33.49 -12.40
N ALA A 501 -4.69 -34.11 -12.25
CA ALA A 501 -3.43 -33.62 -12.85
C ALA A 501 -3.49 -33.50 -14.38
N ASN A 502 -4.15 -34.44 -15.06
CA ASN A 502 -4.22 -34.46 -16.52
C ASN A 502 -5.04 -33.28 -17.13
N ARG A 503 -5.94 -32.67 -16.36
CA ARG A 503 -6.80 -31.57 -16.82
C ARG A 503 -6.55 -30.26 -16.07
N GLY A 504 -5.95 -30.33 -14.88
CA GLY A 504 -5.71 -29.16 -14.03
C GLY A 504 -4.41 -28.42 -14.32
N ASP A 505 -3.56 -28.95 -15.19
CA ASP A 505 -2.23 -28.38 -15.49
C ASP A 505 -2.24 -27.60 -16.82
N VAL A 506 -3.19 -26.68 -16.94
CA VAL A 506 -3.45 -25.89 -18.17
C VAL A 506 -3.43 -24.40 -17.85
N ALA A 507 -2.76 -23.61 -18.69
CA ALA A 507 -2.64 -22.14 -18.60
C ALA A 507 -2.03 -21.65 -17.28
N ASN A 508 -1.27 -22.47 -16.59
CA ASN A 508 -0.62 -22.17 -15.31
C ASN A 508 0.87 -22.48 -15.28
N LYS A 509 1.39 -23.23 -16.27
CA LYS A 509 2.83 -23.46 -16.42
C LYS A 509 3.51 -22.26 -17.06
N LEU A 510 4.65 -21.91 -16.53
CA LEU A 510 5.58 -20.93 -17.08
C LEU A 510 6.83 -21.66 -17.57
N GLY A 511 7.63 -21.03 -18.42
CA GLY A 511 8.94 -21.58 -18.80
C GLY A 511 9.97 -21.39 -17.68
N ASP A 512 11.04 -22.16 -17.76
CA ASP A 512 12.20 -22.02 -16.88
C ASP A 512 12.98 -20.76 -17.24
N VAL A 513 12.54 -19.60 -16.72
CA VAL A 513 13.15 -18.30 -17.02
C VAL A 513 14.31 -18.04 -16.07
N PRO A 514 15.55 -17.84 -16.59
CA PRO A 514 16.70 -17.52 -15.77
C PRO A 514 16.70 -16.01 -15.40
N PHE A 515 15.91 -15.61 -14.43
CA PHE A 515 15.74 -14.21 -14.04
C PHE A 515 17.04 -13.55 -13.55
N SER A 516 18.01 -14.31 -13.09
CA SER A 516 19.35 -13.84 -12.79
C SER A 516 20.05 -13.23 -14.02
N GLN A 517 19.94 -13.88 -15.18
CA GLN A 517 20.49 -13.37 -16.45
C GLN A 517 19.71 -12.13 -16.95
N PHE A 518 18.41 -12.13 -16.75
CA PHE A 518 17.57 -10.95 -17.06
C PHE A 518 18.03 -9.72 -16.26
N ALA A 519 18.32 -9.88 -14.97
CA ALA A 519 18.85 -8.79 -14.15
C ALA A 519 20.18 -8.25 -14.69
N GLN A 520 21.10 -9.15 -15.07
CA GLN A 520 22.40 -8.78 -15.65
C GLN A 520 22.23 -8.00 -16.97
N MET A 521 21.28 -8.40 -17.82
CA MET A 521 20.93 -7.68 -19.05
C MET A 521 20.49 -6.24 -18.77
N LEU A 522 19.79 -5.98 -17.66
CA LEU A 522 19.37 -4.67 -17.22
C LEU A 522 20.42 -3.90 -16.40
N GLY A 523 21.67 -4.35 -16.38
CA GLY A 523 22.75 -3.72 -15.62
C GLY A 523 22.74 -4.02 -14.12
N GLY A 524 21.89 -4.95 -13.67
CA GLY A 524 21.80 -5.42 -12.29
C GLY A 524 22.76 -6.55 -11.96
N HIS A 525 22.65 -7.08 -10.74
CA HIS A 525 23.35 -8.27 -10.26
C HIS A 525 22.40 -9.48 -10.30
N GLY A 526 22.88 -10.64 -10.70
CA GLY A 526 22.05 -11.85 -10.80
C GLY A 526 22.71 -13.05 -10.12
N GLU A 527 21.94 -13.72 -9.27
CA GLU A 527 22.28 -14.96 -8.57
C GLU A 527 21.31 -16.07 -8.93
N GLU A 528 21.82 -17.29 -9.03
CA GLU A 528 21.04 -18.49 -9.27
C GLU A 528 21.23 -19.45 -8.11
N VAL A 529 20.13 -19.86 -7.44
CA VAL A 529 20.20 -20.70 -6.25
C VAL A 529 19.35 -21.95 -6.42
N ARG A 530 19.97 -23.13 -6.22
CA ARG A 530 19.33 -24.45 -6.28
C ARG A 530 19.55 -25.29 -5.02
N ASP A 531 20.45 -24.88 -4.15
CA ASP A 531 20.75 -25.52 -2.88
C ASP A 531 20.32 -24.59 -1.72
N PRO A 532 19.53 -25.08 -0.77
CA PRO A 532 19.06 -24.24 0.35
C PRO A 532 20.20 -23.68 1.22
N SER A 533 21.35 -24.32 1.27
CA SER A 533 22.52 -23.84 2.02
C SER A 533 23.16 -22.60 1.41
N GLU A 534 22.91 -22.30 0.13
CA GLU A 534 23.49 -21.16 -0.59
C GLU A 534 22.65 -19.88 -0.48
N ILE A 535 21.39 -19.95 0.00
CA ILE A 535 20.46 -18.81 0.02
C ILE A 535 21.05 -17.63 0.78
N GLY A 536 21.54 -17.84 2.01
CA GLY A 536 22.10 -16.77 2.84
C GLY A 536 23.29 -16.07 2.18
N ALA A 537 24.20 -16.84 1.57
CA ALA A 537 25.37 -16.30 0.87
C ALA A 537 24.97 -15.49 -0.39
N ALA A 538 24.00 -15.97 -1.17
CA ALA A 538 23.48 -15.26 -2.34
C ALA A 538 22.80 -13.95 -1.94
N LEU A 539 21.99 -13.94 -0.89
CA LEU A 539 21.39 -12.72 -0.33
C LEU A 539 22.47 -11.72 0.12
N GLY A 540 23.57 -12.22 0.74
CA GLY A 540 24.72 -11.39 1.13
C GLY A 540 25.35 -10.67 -0.07
N ARG A 541 25.65 -11.40 -1.16
CA ARG A 541 26.21 -10.83 -2.40
C ARG A 541 25.23 -9.84 -3.07
N ALA A 542 23.94 -10.15 -3.07
CA ALA A 542 22.90 -9.25 -3.56
C ALA A 542 22.88 -7.93 -2.76
N ARG A 543 23.00 -8.00 -1.42
CA ARG A 543 23.11 -6.81 -0.56
C ARG A 543 24.35 -5.98 -0.90
N GLU A 544 25.48 -6.60 -1.13
CA GLU A 544 26.70 -5.89 -1.55
C GLU A 544 26.50 -5.16 -2.88
N ALA A 545 25.90 -5.81 -3.87
CA ALA A 545 25.59 -5.18 -5.17
C ALA A 545 24.70 -3.96 -5.03
N VAL A 546 23.69 -4.03 -4.16
CA VAL A 546 22.77 -2.90 -3.91
C VAL A 546 23.48 -1.76 -3.16
N HIS A 547 24.22 -2.06 -2.10
CA HIS A 547 24.76 -1.01 -1.21
C HIS A 547 26.09 -0.45 -1.70
N ARG A 548 26.98 -1.29 -2.25
CA ARG A 548 28.30 -0.85 -2.71
C ARG A 548 28.30 -0.40 -4.14
N ASP A 549 27.62 -1.15 -5.03
CA ASP A 549 27.70 -0.95 -6.47
C ASP A 549 26.51 -0.12 -7.00
N GLY A 550 25.49 0.14 -6.16
CA GLY A 550 24.29 0.93 -6.54
C GLY A 550 23.43 0.25 -7.60
N ARG A 551 23.45 -1.09 -7.69
CA ARG A 551 22.73 -1.87 -8.70
C ARG A 551 21.67 -2.75 -8.05
N SER A 552 20.46 -2.81 -8.62
CA SER A 552 19.46 -3.78 -8.19
C SER A 552 19.97 -5.21 -8.40
N ALA A 553 19.55 -6.12 -7.52
CA ALA A 553 19.95 -7.50 -7.55
C ALA A 553 18.77 -8.44 -7.64
N VAL A 554 18.89 -9.53 -8.42
CA VAL A 554 17.95 -10.64 -8.48
C VAL A 554 18.61 -11.89 -7.91
N VAL A 555 17.97 -12.48 -6.91
CA VAL A 555 18.29 -13.82 -6.41
C VAL A 555 17.17 -14.77 -6.87
N ASN A 556 17.42 -15.51 -7.96
CA ASN A 556 16.48 -16.48 -8.52
C ASN A 556 16.65 -17.82 -7.81
N ILE A 557 15.66 -18.21 -7.02
CA ILE A 557 15.70 -19.43 -6.19
C ILE A 557 14.70 -20.43 -6.76
N TRP A 558 15.18 -21.61 -7.18
CA TRP A 558 14.34 -22.68 -7.70
C TRP A 558 13.66 -23.43 -6.56
N VAL A 559 12.34 -23.28 -6.49
CA VAL A 559 11.55 -23.89 -5.42
C VAL A 559 10.68 -25.03 -5.93
N ASP A 560 10.31 -25.94 -5.02
CA ASP A 560 9.49 -27.11 -5.36
C ASP A 560 8.09 -26.69 -5.83
N PRO A 561 7.68 -27.04 -7.07
CA PRO A 561 6.36 -26.72 -7.60
C PRO A 561 5.21 -27.51 -6.95
N ASN A 562 5.52 -28.51 -6.10
CA ASN A 562 4.52 -29.31 -5.42
C ASN A 562 4.27 -28.87 -3.96
N GLU A 563 5.08 -27.93 -3.47
CA GLU A 563 4.92 -27.34 -2.15
C GLU A 563 4.24 -25.97 -2.22
N TYR A 564 3.22 -25.75 -1.37
CA TYR A 564 2.44 -24.51 -1.35
C TYR A 564 2.07 -24.09 0.06
N ALA A 565 1.52 -22.87 0.17
CA ALA A 565 1.02 -22.34 1.43
C ALA A 565 -0.11 -23.22 2.02
N PRO A 566 -0.06 -23.58 3.31
CA PRO A 566 -1.18 -24.19 3.99
C PRO A 566 -2.42 -23.32 3.92
N GLY A 567 -3.54 -23.90 3.51
CA GLY A 567 -4.79 -23.18 3.30
C GLY A 567 -5.14 -22.97 1.83
N THR A 568 -4.18 -22.98 0.92
CA THR A 568 -4.43 -23.03 -0.53
C THR A 568 -5.26 -24.28 -0.88
N LYS A 569 -5.04 -25.37 -0.15
CA LYS A 569 -5.86 -26.60 -0.22
C LYS A 569 -7.36 -26.38 0.03
N ALA A 570 -7.70 -25.37 0.79
CA ALA A 570 -9.10 -25.16 1.20
C ALA A 570 -9.90 -24.31 0.22
N GLN A 571 -9.33 -23.76 -0.84
CA GLN A 571 -10.01 -22.89 -1.81
C GLN A 571 -10.89 -21.80 -1.18
N THR A 572 -10.57 -21.38 0.04
CA THR A 572 -11.41 -20.47 0.82
C THR A 572 -11.44 -19.05 0.24
N MET A 573 -10.52 -18.71 -0.63
CA MET A 573 -10.50 -17.40 -1.30
C MET A 573 -11.53 -17.28 -2.42
N TYR A 574 -11.97 -18.41 -3.02
CA TYR A 574 -12.87 -18.44 -4.18
C TYR A 574 -14.21 -19.16 -3.90
N LYS A 575 -14.54 -19.39 -2.63
CA LYS A 575 -15.83 -19.96 -2.21
C LYS A 575 -16.78 -18.89 -1.73
#